data_42b0721d7bcd909a440d8a1fb88e6fdd
#
_entry.id   42b0721d7bcd909a440d8a1fb88e6fdd
#
_cell.length_a   1.000
_cell.length_b   1.000
_cell.length_c   1.000
_cell.angle_alpha   90.00
_cell.angle_beta   90.00
_cell.angle_gamma   90.00
#
_symmetry.space_group_name_H-M   'P 1'
#
loop_
_entity.id
_entity.type
_entity.pdbx_description
1 polymer ?
#
loop_
_entity_poly.entity_id
_entity_poly.type
_entity_poly.pdbx_seq_one_letter_code
_entity_poly.pdbx_strand_id
1 'polypeptide(L)'
;MTAPAPQRHPLPPRDAPAPDPAVGVACPHLSKATKSAPPKPEPRPDRVSLWRYLRLFRADLLSAQPARLYRAWMAEFRTPFFRSFLVNQPDLIDRVLKTEAETFPKSDRVSEGLRPLLGNSVFLTNGAQWKRQRRIIDPAFEGGRLRDSYPSIHAAAEATVARLASLDPRQPVEIEAEASHAAADVIFRTLFSIPIEDQLAQEVFHSFRAYQQDQPILNLAAFLRLPRWFPRFHRRRSREHARHIRGLITALTEERQRQIAEGCAPRDLATKIMTTPDPQTGQCFSADEMVDQVAIFFLAGHETSASALAWALYLLACAPDWQDAVAEEARGADLSEFAAMSSLRISRDVFREALRLYPPVPMMVREAAEPRTFRNRKVPKGAQIVLSPWHLHRHERLWSDPDGFDPGRWQTENGKSCQRSAYMPFSAGPRVCTGAGFAMVEGVLMLSMILRQFRISPVPGKTPVPAAHLTVRSKNGIWLQLTRREP
;
A
#
# COMPACT_ATOMS: atom_id res chain seq x y z
N MET A 1 -33.10 4.52 -28.75
CA MET A 1 -33.43 4.64 -27.32
C MET A 1 -32.14 5.05 -26.61
N THR A 2 -32.02 6.32 -26.31
CA THR A 2 -30.85 6.96 -25.65
C THR A 2 -30.98 6.80 -24.15
N ALA A 3 -29.96 6.24 -23.50
CA ALA A 3 -29.90 6.11 -22.05
C ALA A 3 -29.80 7.50 -21.38
N PRO A 4 -30.48 7.73 -20.23
CA PRO A 4 -30.43 9.00 -19.54
C PRO A 4 -29.05 9.25 -18.91
N ALA A 5 -28.59 10.50 -18.98
CA ALA A 5 -27.35 10.96 -18.37
C ALA A 5 -27.42 10.90 -16.84
N PRO A 6 -26.30 10.58 -16.15
CA PRO A 6 -26.27 10.53 -14.69
C PRO A 6 -26.50 11.92 -14.08
N GLN A 7 -27.45 12.00 -13.15
CA GLN A 7 -27.75 13.21 -12.40
C GLN A 7 -26.56 13.63 -11.53
N ARG A 8 -26.10 14.86 -11.72
CA ARG A 8 -25.05 15.48 -10.92
C ARG A 8 -25.66 15.94 -9.59
N HIS A 9 -25.21 15.39 -8.48
CA HIS A 9 -25.49 15.97 -7.18
C HIS A 9 -24.69 17.27 -7.00
N PRO A 10 -25.32 18.37 -6.55
CA PRO A 10 -24.64 19.63 -6.30
C PRO A 10 -23.65 19.49 -5.13
N LEU A 11 -22.50 20.14 -5.26
CA LEU A 11 -21.51 20.27 -4.18
C LEU A 11 -22.10 21.13 -3.05
N PRO A 12 -21.81 20.83 -1.79
CA PRO A 12 -22.24 21.67 -0.67
C PRO A 12 -21.64 23.09 -0.80
N PRO A 13 -22.36 24.12 -0.32
CA PRO A 13 -21.94 25.52 -0.42
C PRO A 13 -20.60 25.77 0.31
N ARG A 14 -19.93 26.83 -0.09
CA ARG A 14 -18.55 27.19 0.35
C ARG A 14 -18.37 27.36 1.85
N ASP A 15 -19.44 27.58 2.60
CA ASP A 15 -19.46 27.97 4.00
C ASP A 15 -20.37 27.08 4.87
N ALA A 16 -20.63 25.84 4.46
CA ALA A 16 -21.39 24.92 5.29
C ALA A 16 -20.61 24.57 6.57
N PRO A 17 -21.23 24.70 7.76
CA PRO A 17 -20.62 24.24 9.01
C PRO A 17 -20.35 22.74 8.94
N ALA A 18 -19.38 22.28 9.73
CA ALA A 18 -19.08 20.85 9.85
C ALA A 18 -20.36 20.10 10.24
N PRO A 19 -20.65 18.92 9.65
CA PRO A 19 -21.83 18.16 10.01
C PRO A 19 -21.80 17.79 11.49
N ASP A 20 -22.95 17.97 12.14
CA ASP A 20 -23.21 17.65 13.53
C ASP A 20 -22.89 16.16 13.83
N PRO A 21 -22.18 15.81 14.92
CA PRO A 21 -21.71 14.45 15.19
C PRO A 21 -22.80 13.49 15.74
N ALA A 22 -24.07 13.70 15.47
CA ALA A 22 -25.13 12.91 16.07
C ALA A 22 -25.75 11.85 15.15
N VAL A 23 -25.85 10.64 15.74
CA VAL A 23 -26.70 9.48 15.43
C VAL A 23 -26.16 8.54 14.34
N GLY A 24 -25.26 7.65 14.75
CA GLY A 24 -25.06 6.32 14.16
C GLY A 24 -25.24 5.26 15.26
N VAL A 25 -25.84 4.13 14.94
CA VAL A 25 -25.91 2.99 15.87
C VAL A 25 -24.49 2.46 16.04
N ALA A 26 -23.76 3.06 16.96
CA ALA A 26 -22.49 2.54 17.45
C ALA A 26 -22.79 1.29 18.30
N CYS A 27 -21.92 0.27 18.24
CA CYS A 27 -21.85 -0.69 19.32
C CYS A 27 -21.63 0.10 20.61
N PRO A 28 -22.61 0.18 21.52
CA PRO A 28 -22.58 1.19 22.61
C PRO A 28 -21.46 1.00 23.62
N HIS A 29 -20.76 -0.14 23.57
CA HIS A 29 -19.74 -0.53 24.54
C HIS A 29 -18.30 -0.18 24.12
N LEU A 30 -18.04 0.12 22.84
CA LEU A 30 -16.67 0.36 22.35
C LEU A 30 -16.30 1.86 22.22
N SER A 31 -17.23 2.79 22.46
CA SER A 31 -17.04 4.23 22.21
C SER A 31 -16.31 5.02 23.30
N LYS A 32 -15.91 4.39 24.43
CA LYS A 32 -15.27 5.05 25.58
C LYS A 32 -13.77 4.80 25.75
N ALA A 33 -13.12 4.10 24.79
CA ALA A 33 -11.68 3.93 24.83
C ALA A 33 -10.97 5.29 24.77
N THR A 34 -10.02 5.48 25.66
CA THR A 34 -9.13 6.65 25.69
C THR A 34 -8.58 6.93 24.29
N LYS A 35 -9.05 8.00 23.65
CA LYS A 35 -8.64 8.43 22.31
C LYS A 35 -7.19 8.94 22.35
N SER A 36 -6.23 8.05 22.42
CA SER A 36 -4.85 8.38 22.12
C SER A 36 -4.76 8.63 20.61
N ALA A 37 -4.43 9.85 20.22
CA ALA A 37 -4.23 10.15 18.80
C ALA A 37 -3.02 9.36 18.28
N PRO A 38 -3.17 8.55 17.23
CA PRO A 38 -2.06 7.82 16.63
C PRO A 38 -0.92 8.77 16.22
N PRO A 39 0.35 8.37 16.39
CA PRO A 39 1.48 9.23 16.09
C PRO A 39 1.47 9.63 14.60
N LYS A 40 1.75 10.90 14.34
CA LYS A 40 1.98 11.44 13.00
C LYS A 40 3.21 12.34 12.99
N PRO A 41 3.92 12.46 11.87
CA PRO A 41 5.08 13.34 11.76
C PRO A 41 4.69 14.80 11.97
N GLU A 42 5.54 15.55 12.62
CA GLU A 42 5.38 17.00 12.71
C GLU A 42 5.49 17.66 11.32
N PRO A 43 4.48 18.42 10.90
CA PRO A 43 4.52 19.09 9.62
C PRO A 43 5.53 20.25 9.65
N ARG A 44 6.20 20.49 8.55
CA ARG A 44 7.06 21.68 8.43
C ARG A 44 6.27 22.99 8.44
N PRO A 45 6.91 24.12 8.76
CA PRO A 45 6.33 25.45 8.53
C PRO A 45 5.95 25.65 7.05
N ASP A 46 4.95 26.50 6.79
CA ASP A 46 4.43 26.74 5.44
C ASP A 46 5.51 27.26 4.47
N ARG A 47 6.39 28.11 4.95
CA ARG A 47 7.51 28.67 4.17
C ARG A 47 8.83 28.15 4.71
N VAL A 48 9.61 27.53 3.83
CA VAL A 48 10.99 27.10 4.11
C VAL A 48 11.84 27.33 2.88
N SER A 49 13.16 27.50 3.06
CA SER A 49 14.09 27.58 1.94
C SER A 49 14.11 26.27 1.15
N LEU A 50 14.46 26.33 -0.14
CA LEU A 50 14.58 25.14 -1.00
C LEU A 50 15.55 24.10 -0.41
N TRP A 51 16.68 24.53 0.15
CA TRP A 51 17.65 23.65 0.79
C TRP A 51 17.07 22.92 2.00
N ARG A 52 16.33 23.62 2.85
CA ARG A 52 15.65 23.01 4.00
C ARG A 52 14.57 22.02 3.53
N TYR A 53 13.80 22.39 2.50
CA TYR A 53 12.82 21.48 1.89
C TYR A 53 13.48 20.22 1.35
N LEU A 54 14.56 20.32 0.56
CA LEU A 54 15.26 19.17 0.01
C LEU A 54 15.86 18.27 1.11
N ARG A 55 16.39 18.88 2.18
CA ARG A 55 16.92 18.14 3.33
C ARG A 55 15.82 17.35 4.04
N LEU A 56 14.67 17.99 4.33
CA LEU A 56 13.52 17.33 4.94
C LEU A 56 12.99 16.21 4.05
N PHE A 57 12.83 16.50 2.77
CA PHE A 57 12.31 15.53 1.80
C PHE A 57 13.22 14.29 1.64
N ARG A 58 14.53 14.47 1.78
CA ARG A 58 15.47 13.34 1.78
C ARG A 58 15.44 12.52 3.07
N ALA A 59 15.05 13.13 4.16
CA ALA A 59 14.95 12.46 5.45
C ALA A 59 13.61 11.71 5.58
N ASP A 60 12.51 12.33 5.12
CA ASP A 60 11.16 11.81 5.25
C ASP A 60 10.19 12.61 4.37
N LEU A 61 9.45 11.91 3.53
CA LEU A 61 8.43 12.51 2.64
C LEU A 61 7.34 13.27 3.39
N LEU A 62 6.90 12.74 4.55
CA LEU A 62 5.78 13.28 5.31
C LEU A 62 6.16 14.56 6.07
N SER A 63 7.29 14.53 6.77
CA SER A 63 7.81 15.71 7.50
C SER A 63 8.17 16.88 6.58
N ALA A 64 8.35 16.64 5.29
CA ALA A 64 8.57 17.68 4.29
C ALA A 64 7.29 18.43 3.90
N GLN A 65 6.11 18.01 4.37
CA GLN A 65 4.83 18.60 3.99
C GLN A 65 4.31 19.56 5.06
N PRO A 66 3.69 20.69 4.66
CA PRO A 66 3.11 21.64 5.61
C PRO A 66 1.74 21.21 6.12
N ALA A 67 1.39 21.60 7.34
CA ALA A 67 0.11 21.26 7.99
C ALA A 67 -1.14 21.66 7.17
N ARG A 68 -1.07 22.76 6.43
CA ARG A 68 -2.19 23.23 5.60
C ARG A 68 -2.70 22.17 4.60
N LEU A 69 -1.91 21.16 4.24
CA LEU A 69 -2.33 20.12 3.30
C LEU A 69 -3.44 19.23 3.86
N TYR A 70 -3.59 19.15 5.17
CA TYR A 70 -4.70 18.40 5.80
C TYR A 70 -6.09 19.06 5.62
N ARG A 71 -6.13 20.33 5.13
CA ARG A 71 -7.39 21.04 4.87
C ARG A 71 -7.46 21.73 3.50
N ALA A 72 -6.35 21.73 2.75
CA ALA A 72 -6.28 22.36 1.44
C ALA A 72 -6.78 21.41 0.35
N TRP A 73 -7.74 21.83 -0.45
CA TRP A 73 -8.23 21.08 -1.60
C TRP A 73 -7.16 20.88 -2.69
N MET A 74 -6.25 21.82 -2.82
CA MET A 74 -5.12 21.77 -3.74
C MET A 74 -4.02 22.70 -3.27
N ALA A 75 -2.77 22.29 -3.44
CA ALA A 75 -1.59 23.13 -3.21
C ALA A 75 -0.63 23.05 -4.39
N GLU A 76 -0.13 24.21 -4.81
CA GLU A 76 0.89 24.31 -5.86
C GLU A 76 2.26 24.50 -5.22
N PHE A 77 3.23 23.71 -5.67
CA PHE A 77 4.65 23.83 -5.33
C PHE A 77 5.45 24.10 -6.61
N ARG A 78 6.26 25.13 -6.58
CA ARG A 78 7.14 25.50 -7.70
C ARG A 78 8.57 25.20 -7.33
N THR A 79 9.23 24.42 -8.17
CA THR A 79 10.68 24.24 -8.14
C THR A 79 11.27 24.84 -9.41
N PRO A 80 12.58 25.12 -9.47
CA PRO A 80 13.22 25.55 -10.71
C PRO A 80 13.04 24.58 -11.87
N PHE A 81 12.76 23.31 -11.58
CA PHE A 81 12.78 22.21 -12.55
C PHE A 81 11.39 21.77 -13.00
N PHE A 82 10.36 21.92 -12.16
CA PHE A 82 8.98 21.52 -12.47
C PHE A 82 7.97 22.17 -11.52
N ARG A 83 6.71 22.19 -11.96
CA ARG A 83 5.56 22.54 -11.12
C ARG A 83 4.92 21.27 -10.61
N SER A 84 4.53 21.28 -9.36
CA SER A 84 3.84 20.17 -8.70
C SER A 84 2.54 20.66 -8.07
N PHE A 85 1.49 19.88 -8.22
CA PHE A 85 0.17 20.15 -7.66
C PHE A 85 -0.24 18.97 -6.78
N LEU A 86 -0.31 19.19 -5.46
CA LEU A 86 -0.93 18.22 -4.57
C LEU A 86 -2.43 18.45 -4.59
N VAL A 87 -3.19 17.39 -4.84
CA VAL A 87 -4.64 17.44 -5.05
C VAL A 87 -5.33 16.55 -4.03
N ASN A 88 -6.22 17.14 -3.21
CA ASN A 88 -7.04 16.46 -2.21
C ASN A 88 -8.55 16.61 -2.48
N GLN A 89 -8.95 17.38 -3.49
CA GLN A 89 -10.37 17.52 -3.85
C GLN A 89 -10.85 16.25 -4.56
N PRO A 90 -11.90 15.57 -4.05
CA PRO A 90 -12.37 14.29 -4.59
C PRO A 90 -12.67 14.31 -6.10
N ASP A 91 -13.38 15.33 -6.60
CA ASP A 91 -13.70 15.45 -8.03
C ASP A 91 -12.46 15.55 -8.92
N LEU A 92 -11.41 16.25 -8.45
CA LEU A 92 -10.16 16.35 -9.18
C LEU A 92 -9.37 15.05 -9.13
N ILE A 93 -9.45 14.32 -8.02
CA ILE A 93 -8.84 12.99 -7.89
C ILE A 93 -9.51 12.01 -8.85
N ASP A 94 -10.83 12.00 -8.89
CA ASP A 94 -11.61 11.17 -9.82
C ASP A 94 -11.30 11.53 -11.27
N ARG A 95 -11.15 12.80 -11.57
CA ARG A 95 -10.73 13.28 -12.88
C ARG A 95 -9.36 12.72 -13.28
N VAL A 96 -8.37 12.81 -12.39
CA VAL A 96 -7.00 12.35 -12.64
C VAL A 96 -6.90 10.82 -12.71
N LEU A 97 -7.63 10.10 -11.86
CA LEU A 97 -7.49 8.65 -11.74
C LEU A 97 -8.48 7.86 -12.60
N LYS A 98 -9.67 8.41 -12.90
CA LYS A 98 -10.75 7.70 -13.58
C LYS A 98 -11.04 8.30 -14.95
N THR A 99 -11.62 9.50 -15.01
CA THR A 99 -12.20 10.04 -16.26
C THR A 99 -11.17 10.51 -17.26
N GLU A 100 -10.02 11.04 -16.82
CA GLU A 100 -8.93 11.49 -17.69
C GLU A 100 -7.62 10.71 -17.42
N ALA A 101 -7.72 9.44 -16.99
CA ALA A 101 -6.55 8.65 -16.58
C ALA A 101 -5.45 8.54 -17.65
N GLU A 102 -5.79 8.58 -18.93
CA GLU A 102 -4.81 8.54 -20.03
C GLU A 102 -4.04 9.85 -20.18
N THR A 103 -4.67 10.97 -19.85
CA THR A 103 -4.04 12.31 -19.84
C THR A 103 -3.07 12.48 -18.66
N PHE A 104 -3.24 11.66 -17.63
CA PHE A 104 -2.38 11.66 -16.45
C PHE A 104 -1.65 10.32 -16.27
N PRO A 105 -0.66 10.01 -17.14
CA PRO A 105 0.16 8.82 -17.02
C PRO A 105 0.98 8.84 -15.71
N LYS A 106 1.55 7.69 -15.36
CA LYS A 106 2.55 7.60 -14.29
C LYS A 106 3.75 8.48 -14.64
N SER A 107 4.31 9.15 -13.62
CA SER A 107 5.44 10.04 -13.82
C SER A 107 6.72 9.25 -14.16
N ASP A 108 7.35 9.57 -15.28
CA ASP A 108 8.64 9.00 -15.66
C ASP A 108 9.74 9.30 -14.63
N ARG A 109 9.61 10.42 -13.88
CA ARG A 109 10.58 10.81 -12.86
C ARG A 109 10.64 9.83 -11.69
N VAL A 110 9.48 9.29 -11.29
CA VAL A 110 9.40 8.25 -10.25
C VAL A 110 9.89 6.92 -10.81
N SER A 111 9.52 6.59 -12.03
CA SER A 111 9.86 5.33 -12.69
C SER A 111 11.37 5.13 -12.83
N GLU A 112 12.12 6.19 -13.11
CA GLU A 112 13.56 6.11 -13.34
C GLU A 112 14.36 5.58 -12.12
N GLY A 113 13.93 5.93 -10.90
CA GLY A 113 14.59 5.47 -9.67
C GLY A 113 14.46 3.96 -9.44
N LEU A 114 13.38 3.36 -9.92
CA LEU A 114 13.02 1.96 -9.68
C LEU A 114 13.36 1.04 -10.88
N ARG A 115 13.62 1.61 -12.05
CA ARG A 115 13.86 0.86 -13.29
C ARG A 115 14.99 -0.18 -13.21
N PRO A 116 16.12 0.05 -12.50
CA PRO A 116 17.18 -0.95 -12.39
C PRO A 116 16.73 -2.28 -11.80
N LEU A 117 15.79 -2.26 -10.86
CA LEU A 117 15.21 -3.47 -10.27
C LEU A 117 13.98 -3.94 -11.05
N LEU A 118 13.05 -3.03 -11.38
CA LEU A 118 11.71 -3.35 -11.87
C LEU A 118 11.59 -3.40 -13.40
N GLY A 119 12.66 -3.09 -14.14
CA GLY A 119 12.65 -3.13 -15.60
C GLY A 119 11.47 -2.36 -16.21
N ASN A 120 10.72 -3.03 -17.09
CA ASN A 120 9.49 -2.53 -17.72
C ASN A 120 8.23 -3.20 -17.11
N SER A 121 8.19 -3.33 -15.79
CA SER A 121 7.03 -3.91 -15.10
C SER A 121 5.76 -3.07 -15.24
N VAL A 122 4.62 -3.70 -14.98
CA VAL A 122 3.29 -3.06 -14.98
C VAL A 122 3.23 -1.82 -14.07
N PHE A 123 4.08 -1.72 -13.07
CA PHE A 123 4.16 -0.55 -12.19
C PHE A 123 4.77 0.67 -12.87
N LEU A 124 5.75 0.48 -13.78
CA LEU A 124 6.52 1.57 -14.42
C LEU A 124 6.03 1.94 -15.82
N THR A 125 5.35 1.04 -16.52
CA THR A 125 4.90 1.24 -17.90
C THR A 125 3.63 2.08 -18.01
N ASN A 126 3.43 2.68 -19.18
CA ASN A 126 2.26 3.45 -19.56
C ASN A 126 1.75 3.01 -20.97
N GLY A 127 0.61 3.54 -21.40
CA GLY A 127 0.07 3.36 -22.75
C GLY A 127 -0.25 1.91 -23.10
N ALA A 128 0.04 1.52 -24.35
CA ALA A 128 -0.30 0.19 -24.89
C ALA A 128 0.40 -0.95 -24.13
N GLN A 129 1.68 -0.77 -23.77
CA GLN A 129 2.44 -1.78 -23.01
C GLN A 129 1.80 -2.06 -21.65
N TRP A 130 1.44 -0.99 -20.90
CA TRP A 130 0.74 -1.14 -19.64
C TRP A 130 -0.62 -1.82 -19.79
N LYS A 131 -1.40 -1.45 -20.83
CA LYS A 131 -2.70 -2.07 -21.11
C LYS A 131 -2.56 -3.57 -21.39
N ARG A 132 -1.56 -3.98 -22.19
CA ARG A 132 -1.25 -5.40 -22.44
C ARG A 132 -0.90 -6.13 -21.15
N GLN A 133 -0.01 -5.58 -20.34
CA GLN A 133 0.41 -6.19 -19.08
C GLN A 133 -0.78 -6.39 -18.12
N ARG A 134 -1.68 -5.40 -18.01
CA ARG A 134 -2.88 -5.52 -17.17
C ARG A 134 -3.81 -6.62 -17.68
N ARG A 135 -4.03 -6.77 -18.98
CA ARG A 135 -4.88 -7.84 -19.51
C ARG A 135 -4.35 -9.25 -19.21
N ILE A 136 -3.04 -9.40 -19.09
CA ILE A 136 -2.40 -10.68 -18.71
C ILE A 136 -2.43 -10.89 -17.18
N ILE A 137 -2.18 -9.84 -16.42
CA ILE A 137 -2.01 -9.93 -14.96
C ILE A 137 -3.35 -9.98 -14.22
N ASP A 138 -4.30 -9.10 -14.55
CA ASP A 138 -5.54 -8.94 -13.79
C ASP A 138 -6.33 -10.26 -13.63
N PRO A 139 -6.44 -11.13 -14.63
CA PRO A 139 -7.13 -12.41 -14.48
C PRO A 139 -6.54 -13.34 -13.42
N ALA A 140 -5.28 -13.15 -13.02
CA ALA A 140 -4.67 -13.94 -11.94
C ALA A 140 -5.11 -13.47 -10.54
N PHE A 141 -5.65 -12.26 -10.42
CA PHE A 141 -6.08 -11.66 -9.14
C PHE A 141 -7.61 -11.52 -9.02
N GLU A 142 -8.37 -11.87 -10.07
CA GLU A 142 -9.83 -11.69 -10.14
C GLU A 142 -10.61 -12.98 -9.86
N GLY A 143 -11.90 -12.83 -9.53
CA GLY A 143 -12.85 -13.92 -9.39
C GLY A 143 -12.50 -14.91 -8.26
N GLY A 144 -12.61 -16.20 -8.54
CA GLY A 144 -12.35 -17.30 -7.60
C GLY A 144 -10.89 -17.47 -7.18
N ARG A 145 -9.95 -16.75 -7.82
CA ARG A 145 -8.50 -16.91 -7.60
C ARG A 145 -8.06 -16.59 -6.18
N LEU A 146 -8.74 -15.67 -5.54
CA LEU A 146 -8.48 -15.34 -4.14
C LEU A 146 -8.77 -16.54 -3.22
N ARG A 147 -9.83 -17.30 -3.53
CA ARG A 147 -10.14 -18.55 -2.83
C ARG A 147 -9.06 -19.61 -3.10
N ASP A 148 -8.58 -19.72 -4.34
CA ASP A 148 -7.53 -20.68 -4.70
C ASP A 148 -6.20 -20.39 -3.97
N SER A 149 -5.90 -19.12 -3.70
CA SER A 149 -4.70 -18.68 -2.98
C SER A 149 -4.85 -18.73 -1.45
N TYR A 150 -6.08 -18.89 -0.94
CA TYR A 150 -6.35 -18.81 0.50
C TYR A 150 -5.59 -19.86 1.34
N PRO A 151 -5.46 -21.12 0.94
CA PRO A 151 -4.69 -22.10 1.70
C PRO A 151 -3.23 -21.68 1.90
N SER A 152 -2.61 -21.05 0.88
CA SER A 152 -1.23 -20.54 0.97
C SER A 152 -1.12 -19.34 1.92
N ILE A 153 -2.12 -18.44 1.90
CA ILE A 153 -2.18 -17.30 2.83
C ILE A 153 -2.39 -17.81 4.27
N HIS A 154 -3.27 -18.79 4.46
CA HIS A 154 -3.54 -19.39 5.75
C HIS A 154 -2.28 -20.07 6.31
N ALA A 155 -1.59 -20.89 5.51
CA ALA A 155 -0.35 -21.56 5.93
C ALA A 155 0.75 -20.55 6.34
N ALA A 156 0.89 -19.42 5.63
CA ALA A 156 1.80 -18.36 6.03
C ALA A 156 1.38 -17.69 7.36
N ALA A 157 0.07 -17.54 7.59
CA ALA A 157 -0.43 -16.98 8.84
C ALA A 157 -0.20 -17.94 10.02
N GLU A 158 -0.39 -19.26 9.83
CA GLU A 158 -0.03 -20.28 10.83
C GLU A 158 1.46 -20.25 11.15
N ALA A 159 2.32 -20.21 10.13
CA ALA A 159 3.76 -20.13 10.30
C ALA A 159 4.17 -18.86 11.07
N THR A 160 3.51 -17.72 10.78
CA THR A 160 3.72 -16.46 11.49
C THR A 160 3.34 -16.58 12.97
N VAL A 161 2.18 -17.15 13.29
CA VAL A 161 1.73 -17.36 14.67
C VAL A 161 2.68 -18.32 15.41
N ALA A 162 3.10 -19.41 14.78
CA ALA A 162 4.07 -20.35 15.36
C ALA A 162 5.42 -19.67 15.62
N ARG A 163 5.90 -18.85 14.69
CA ARG A 163 7.13 -18.06 14.84
C ARG A 163 7.01 -17.09 16.01
N LEU A 164 5.96 -16.30 16.12
CA LEU A 164 5.72 -15.40 17.23
C LEU A 164 5.63 -16.16 18.58
N ALA A 165 5.05 -17.35 18.58
CA ALA A 165 4.93 -18.22 19.76
C ALA A 165 6.29 -18.79 20.24
N SER A 166 7.29 -18.85 19.35
CA SER A 166 8.64 -19.33 19.70
C SER A 166 9.54 -18.24 20.29
N LEU A 167 9.13 -16.96 20.23
CA LEU A 167 9.89 -15.86 20.82
C LEU A 167 9.80 -15.86 22.35
N ASP A 168 10.83 -15.30 23.00
CA ASP A 168 10.81 -15.12 24.47
C ASP A 168 9.69 -14.12 24.86
N PRO A 169 8.64 -14.54 25.58
CA PRO A 169 7.53 -13.68 25.92
C PRO A 169 7.90 -12.52 26.87
N ARG A 170 9.10 -12.54 27.46
CA ARG A 170 9.60 -11.46 28.33
C ARG A 170 10.26 -10.34 27.54
N GLN A 171 10.60 -10.57 26.27
CA GLN A 171 11.26 -9.58 25.43
C GLN A 171 10.26 -8.88 24.50
N PRO A 172 10.37 -7.55 24.36
CA PRO A 172 9.61 -6.84 23.33
C PRO A 172 10.00 -7.32 21.92
N VAL A 173 9.00 -7.42 21.04
CA VAL A 173 9.17 -7.84 19.65
C VAL A 173 9.18 -6.63 18.74
N GLU A 174 10.14 -6.56 17.83
CA GLU A 174 10.14 -5.58 16.74
C GLU A 174 9.20 -6.08 15.62
N ILE A 175 7.98 -5.56 15.63
CA ILE A 175 6.88 -6.12 14.82
C ILE A 175 6.99 -5.81 13.33
N GLU A 176 7.72 -4.77 12.90
CA GLU A 176 7.94 -4.52 11.46
C GLU A 176 8.80 -5.64 10.83
N ALA A 177 9.77 -6.19 11.56
CA ALA A 177 10.58 -7.30 11.08
C ALA A 177 9.73 -8.58 10.93
N GLU A 178 8.88 -8.87 11.92
CA GLU A 178 7.99 -10.04 11.88
C GLU A 178 6.90 -9.89 10.80
N ALA A 179 6.29 -8.71 10.67
CA ALA A 179 5.35 -8.43 9.59
C ALA A 179 6.01 -8.49 8.20
N SER A 180 7.27 -8.08 8.10
CA SER A 180 8.05 -8.19 6.86
C SER A 180 8.30 -9.66 6.48
N HIS A 181 8.63 -10.50 7.47
CA HIS A 181 8.80 -11.94 7.25
C HIS A 181 7.48 -12.60 6.84
N ALA A 182 6.39 -12.29 7.55
CA ALA A 182 5.06 -12.81 7.25
C ALA A 182 4.58 -12.45 5.83
N ALA A 183 4.68 -11.18 5.45
CA ALA A 183 4.30 -10.73 4.11
C ALA A 183 5.16 -11.35 3.00
N ALA A 184 6.46 -11.57 3.26
CA ALA A 184 7.32 -12.26 2.32
C ALA A 184 6.90 -13.73 2.16
N ASP A 185 6.59 -14.43 3.25
CA ASP A 185 6.14 -15.83 3.20
C ASP A 185 4.83 -15.96 2.40
N VAL A 186 3.87 -15.04 2.61
CA VAL A 186 2.64 -15.01 1.81
C VAL A 186 2.97 -14.89 0.32
N ILE A 187 3.87 -13.98 -0.07
CA ILE A 187 4.23 -13.79 -1.48
C ILE A 187 4.92 -15.03 -2.07
N PHE A 188 5.87 -15.62 -1.36
CA PHE A 188 6.55 -16.82 -1.85
C PHE A 188 5.60 -18.01 -2.01
N ARG A 189 4.73 -18.27 -1.02
CA ARG A 189 3.76 -19.36 -1.09
C ARG A 189 2.71 -19.14 -2.18
N THR A 190 2.22 -17.93 -2.36
CA THR A 190 1.15 -17.65 -3.32
C THR A 190 1.65 -17.45 -4.74
N LEU A 191 2.85 -16.91 -4.92
CA LEU A 191 3.43 -16.68 -6.24
C LEU A 191 4.16 -17.90 -6.77
N PHE A 192 4.92 -18.63 -5.93
CA PHE A 192 5.77 -19.74 -6.35
C PHE A 192 5.53 -21.06 -5.64
N SER A 193 4.56 -21.15 -4.73
CA SER A 193 4.28 -22.35 -3.93
C SER A 193 5.46 -22.84 -3.09
N ILE A 194 6.35 -21.95 -2.68
CA ILE A 194 7.49 -22.22 -1.82
C ILE A 194 7.39 -21.44 -0.51
N PRO A 195 7.73 -22.03 0.65
CA PRO A 195 7.76 -21.30 1.91
C PRO A 195 8.99 -20.40 1.99
N ILE A 196 8.97 -19.40 2.90
CA ILE A 196 10.10 -18.48 3.08
C ILE A 196 11.35 -19.18 3.65
N GLU A 197 11.18 -20.34 4.27
CA GLU A 197 12.28 -21.17 4.78
C GLU A 197 13.11 -21.82 3.66
N ASP A 198 12.62 -21.84 2.44
CA ASP A 198 13.38 -22.26 1.25
C ASP A 198 14.61 -21.37 1.08
N GLN A 199 15.75 -22.00 0.73
CA GLN A 199 17.04 -21.30 0.63
C GLN A 199 17.00 -20.14 -0.37
N LEU A 200 16.41 -20.35 -1.55
CA LEU A 200 16.32 -19.33 -2.58
C LEU A 200 15.36 -18.21 -2.17
N ALA A 201 14.25 -18.55 -1.50
CA ALA A 201 13.31 -17.57 -0.95
C ALA A 201 13.98 -16.67 0.11
N GLN A 202 14.76 -17.26 1.02
CA GLN A 202 15.53 -16.52 2.02
C GLN A 202 16.55 -15.57 1.37
N GLU A 203 17.26 -16.03 0.37
CA GLU A 203 18.25 -15.21 -0.32
C GLU A 203 17.59 -14.01 -1.03
N VAL A 204 16.48 -14.24 -1.72
CA VAL A 204 15.67 -13.16 -2.33
C VAL A 204 15.20 -12.18 -1.26
N PHE A 205 14.62 -12.66 -0.16
CA PHE A 205 14.13 -11.82 0.93
C PHE A 205 15.23 -10.94 1.54
N HIS A 206 16.37 -11.51 1.88
CA HIS A 206 17.50 -10.76 2.44
C HIS A 206 18.06 -9.72 1.46
N SER A 207 18.15 -10.09 0.17
CA SER A 207 18.62 -9.19 -0.88
C SER A 207 17.67 -8.01 -1.10
N PHE A 208 16.34 -8.23 -1.06
CA PHE A 208 15.36 -7.15 -1.11
C PHE A 208 15.46 -6.22 0.09
N ARG A 209 15.63 -6.73 1.30
CA ARG A 209 15.81 -5.90 2.50
C ARG A 209 17.07 -5.03 2.39
N ALA A 210 18.19 -5.58 1.94
CA ALA A 210 19.42 -4.84 1.73
C ALA A 210 19.24 -3.74 0.65
N TYR A 211 18.58 -4.08 -0.45
CA TYR A 211 18.26 -3.12 -1.51
C TYR A 211 17.41 -1.95 -0.99
N GLN A 212 16.39 -2.21 -0.18
CA GLN A 212 15.52 -1.18 0.40
C GLN A 212 16.26 -0.22 1.34
N GLN A 213 17.19 -0.73 2.14
CA GLN A 213 18.01 0.09 3.05
C GLN A 213 18.95 1.04 2.29
N ASP A 214 19.45 0.63 1.13
CA ASP A 214 20.35 1.41 0.29
C ASP A 214 19.66 2.39 -0.65
N GLN A 215 18.32 2.30 -0.82
CA GLN A 215 17.57 3.16 -1.72
C GLN A 215 17.44 4.59 -1.17
N PRO A 216 17.94 5.60 -1.88
CA PRO A 216 17.60 6.97 -1.53
C PRO A 216 16.13 7.25 -1.90
N ILE A 217 15.41 7.95 -1.04
CA ILE A 217 14.03 8.41 -1.27
C ILE A 217 13.89 9.14 -2.61
N LEU A 218 14.95 9.77 -3.06
CA LEU A 218 15.03 10.52 -4.31
C LEU A 218 16.36 10.31 -5.00
N ASN A 219 16.27 9.89 -6.23
CA ASN A 219 17.33 10.14 -7.17
C ASN A 219 17.26 11.63 -7.58
N LEU A 220 18.28 12.43 -7.24
CA LEU A 220 18.36 13.84 -7.64
C LEU A 220 18.22 14.00 -9.16
N ALA A 221 18.64 13.01 -9.95
CA ALA A 221 18.44 12.98 -11.39
C ALA A 221 16.95 12.97 -11.79
N ALA A 222 16.04 12.49 -10.93
CA ALA A 222 14.60 12.58 -11.18
C ALA A 222 14.07 14.01 -11.16
N PHE A 223 14.76 14.95 -10.49
CA PHE A 223 14.40 16.37 -10.49
C PHE A 223 14.88 17.10 -11.74
N LEU A 224 15.96 16.63 -12.35
CA LEU A 224 16.50 17.25 -13.56
C LEU A 224 15.85 16.57 -14.79
N ARG A 225 15.33 17.37 -15.73
CA ARG A 225 14.93 16.86 -17.04
C ARG A 225 16.17 16.54 -17.88
N LEU A 226 16.89 15.50 -17.51
CA LEU A 226 18.01 15.05 -18.32
C LEU A 226 17.47 14.22 -19.49
N PRO A 227 17.98 14.40 -20.70
CA PRO A 227 17.63 13.58 -21.85
C PRO A 227 17.86 12.09 -21.54
N ARG A 228 17.11 11.19 -22.17
CA ARG A 228 17.21 9.73 -21.90
C ARG A 228 18.59 9.16 -22.14
N TRP A 229 19.39 9.76 -22.97
CA TRP A 229 20.79 9.37 -23.25
C TRP A 229 21.80 9.84 -22.19
N PHE A 230 21.41 10.75 -21.29
CA PHE A 230 22.31 11.24 -20.25
C PHE A 230 22.53 10.16 -19.16
N PRO A 231 23.80 9.87 -18.76
CA PRO A 231 24.10 8.89 -17.73
C PRO A 231 23.38 9.20 -16.43
N ARG A 232 22.63 8.23 -15.91
CA ARG A 232 21.92 8.37 -14.64
C ARG A 232 22.73 7.71 -13.56
N PHE A 233 23.18 8.51 -12.61
CA PHE A 233 24.00 8.06 -11.50
C PHE A 233 23.11 7.38 -10.44
N HIS A 234 22.87 6.08 -10.62
CA HIS A 234 22.43 5.23 -9.54
C HIS A 234 23.64 4.89 -8.68
N ARG A 235 23.48 4.78 -7.36
CA ARG A 235 24.56 4.30 -6.49
C ARG A 235 25.00 2.91 -6.97
N ARG A 236 26.30 2.68 -7.04
CA ARG A 236 26.88 1.40 -7.52
C ARG A 236 26.30 0.22 -6.75
N ARG A 237 26.21 0.32 -5.41
CA ARG A 237 25.60 -0.71 -4.54
C ARG A 237 24.16 -1.02 -4.91
N SER A 238 23.31 0.00 -5.10
CA SER A 238 21.89 -0.23 -5.48
C SER A 238 21.77 -0.98 -6.82
N ARG A 239 22.69 -0.75 -7.78
CA ARG A 239 22.70 -1.50 -9.05
C ARG A 239 23.18 -2.94 -8.86
N GLU A 240 24.14 -3.16 -7.98
CA GLU A 240 24.66 -4.49 -7.66
C GLU A 240 23.56 -5.33 -7.00
N HIS A 241 22.89 -4.79 -5.98
CA HIS A 241 21.74 -5.45 -5.35
C HIS A 241 20.61 -5.73 -6.34
N ALA A 242 20.23 -4.75 -7.19
CA ALA A 242 19.21 -4.95 -8.19
C ALA A 242 19.56 -6.07 -9.18
N ARG A 243 20.83 -6.15 -9.65
CA ARG A 243 21.27 -7.24 -10.54
C ARG A 243 21.25 -8.59 -9.86
N HIS A 244 21.68 -8.66 -8.61
CA HIS A 244 21.65 -9.89 -7.83
C HIS A 244 20.21 -10.39 -7.64
N ILE A 245 19.30 -9.53 -7.19
CA ILE A 245 17.87 -9.87 -7.04
C ILE A 245 17.28 -10.34 -8.37
N ARG A 246 17.56 -9.64 -9.47
CA ARG A 246 17.06 -10.06 -10.79
C ARG A 246 17.60 -11.42 -11.21
N GLY A 247 18.85 -11.75 -10.91
CA GLY A 247 19.43 -13.07 -11.14
C GLY A 247 18.69 -14.18 -10.38
N LEU A 248 18.38 -13.95 -9.10
CA LEU A 248 17.62 -14.90 -8.29
C LEU A 248 16.17 -15.07 -8.83
N ILE A 249 15.52 -13.97 -9.22
CA ILE A 249 14.18 -14.02 -9.83
C ILE A 249 14.22 -14.75 -11.18
N THR A 250 15.28 -14.56 -11.97
CA THR A 250 15.46 -15.29 -13.24
C THR A 250 15.48 -16.79 -12.98
N ALA A 251 16.27 -17.25 -11.99
CA ALA A 251 16.33 -18.67 -11.63
C ALA A 251 14.94 -19.24 -11.23
N LEU A 252 14.19 -18.51 -10.40
CA LEU A 252 12.80 -18.87 -10.04
C LEU A 252 11.88 -18.96 -11.26
N THR A 253 12.04 -18.03 -12.18
CA THR A 253 11.19 -17.93 -13.38
C THR A 253 11.51 -19.06 -14.37
N GLU A 254 12.78 -19.35 -14.60
CA GLU A 254 13.25 -20.43 -15.47
C GLU A 254 12.83 -21.80 -14.93
N GLU A 255 12.98 -22.02 -13.63
CA GLU A 255 12.49 -23.24 -12.97
C GLU A 255 10.97 -23.42 -13.19
N ARG A 256 10.18 -22.37 -13.02
CA ARG A 256 8.75 -22.43 -13.25
C ARG A 256 8.42 -22.70 -14.72
N GLN A 257 9.13 -22.10 -15.66
CA GLN A 257 8.95 -22.39 -17.09
C GLN A 257 9.22 -23.85 -17.43
N ARG A 258 10.25 -24.44 -16.84
CA ARG A 258 10.55 -25.88 -16.98
C ARG A 258 9.41 -26.73 -16.45
N GLN A 259 8.90 -26.45 -15.25
CA GLN A 259 7.75 -27.17 -14.66
C GLN A 259 6.49 -27.06 -15.51
N ILE A 260 6.24 -25.90 -16.11
CA ILE A 260 5.11 -25.70 -17.05
C ILE A 260 5.29 -26.57 -18.29
N ALA A 261 6.49 -26.61 -18.86
CA ALA A 261 6.78 -27.43 -20.07
C ALA A 261 6.66 -28.93 -19.80
N GLU A 262 7.03 -29.36 -18.58
CA GLU A 262 6.93 -30.75 -18.12
C GLU A 262 5.48 -31.12 -17.65
N GLY A 263 4.59 -30.16 -17.56
CA GLY A 263 3.19 -30.37 -17.11
C GLY A 263 3.04 -30.62 -15.61
N CYS A 264 4.06 -30.33 -14.79
CA CYS A 264 4.08 -30.54 -13.34
C CYS A 264 4.03 -29.25 -12.51
N ALA A 265 3.80 -28.09 -13.16
CA ALA A 265 3.77 -26.79 -12.47
C ALA A 265 2.58 -26.68 -11.48
N PRO A 266 2.82 -26.15 -10.26
CA PRO A 266 1.74 -25.89 -9.30
C PRO A 266 0.74 -24.84 -9.83
N ARG A 267 -0.47 -24.86 -9.28
CA ARG A 267 -1.55 -23.91 -9.65
C ARG A 267 -1.45 -22.63 -8.84
N ASP A 268 -0.35 -21.89 -9.00
CA ASP A 268 -0.09 -20.63 -8.30
C ASP A 268 -0.16 -19.41 -9.25
N LEU A 269 0.10 -18.22 -8.67
CA LEU A 269 0.02 -16.96 -9.43
C LEU A 269 1.07 -16.89 -10.55
N ALA A 270 2.30 -17.38 -10.33
CA ALA A 270 3.34 -17.36 -11.36
C ALA A 270 2.93 -18.20 -12.57
N THR A 271 2.53 -19.46 -12.32
CA THR A 271 2.03 -20.35 -13.38
C THR A 271 0.86 -19.72 -14.13
N LYS A 272 -0.10 -19.14 -13.39
CA LYS A 272 -1.27 -18.51 -14.02
C LYS A 272 -0.88 -17.33 -14.91
N ILE A 273 0.00 -16.45 -14.43
CA ILE A 273 0.44 -15.27 -15.21
C ILE A 273 1.26 -15.70 -16.42
N MET A 274 2.17 -16.68 -16.26
CA MET A 274 3.01 -17.20 -17.35
C MET A 274 2.23 -17.88 -18.48
N THR A 275 1.10 -18.51 -18.12
CA THR A 275 0.25 -19.26 -19.08
C THR A 275 -0.95 -18.47 -19.58
N THR A 276 -1.17 -17.23 -19.11
CA THR A 276 -2.28 -16.38 -19.57
C THR A 276 -1.87 -15.61 -20.84
N PRO A 277 -2.49 -15.86 -22.00
CA PRO A 277 -2.25 -15.08 -23.20
C PRO A 277 -2.96 -13.73 -23.12
N ASP A 278 -2.36 -12.71 -23.70
CA ASP A 278 -3.07 -11.45 -23.98
C ASP A 278 -4.22 -11.70 -24.95
N PRO A 279 -5.48 -11.39 -24.61
CA PRO A 279 -6.63 -11.67 -25.46
C PRO A 279 -6.62 -10.91 -26.79
N GLN A 280 -5.77 -9.89 -26.95
CA GLN A 280 -5.65 -9.13 -28.20
C GLN A 280 -4.55 -9.66 -29.14
N THR A 281 -3.46 -10.19 -28.58
CA THR A 281 -2.30 -10.62 -29.36
C THR A 281 -2.08 -12.12 -29.36
N GLY A 282 -2.71 -12.86 -28.44
CA GLY A 282 -2.50 -14.29 -28.22
C GLY A 282 -1.16 -14.63 -27.56
N GLN A 283 -0.34 -13.64 -27.22
CA GLN A 283 1.01 -13.85 -26.69
C GLN A 283 1.03 -13.76 -25.16
N CYS A 284 1.72 -14.71 -24.52
CA CYS A 284 2.08 -14.65 -23.10
C CYS A 284 3.25 -13.67 -22.87
N PHE A 285 3.62 -13.49 -21.62
CA PHE A 285 4.87 -12.80 -21.29
C PHE A 285 6.09 -13.61 -21.75
N SER A 286 7.11 -12.93 -22.26
CA SER A 286 8.45 -13.51 -22.41
C SER A 286 9.10 -13.74 -21.05
N ALA A 287 10.20 -14.51 -21.00
CA ALA A 287 10.97 -14.74 -19.78
C ALA A 287 11.42 -13.43 -19.12
N ASP A 288 11.99 -12.52 -19.91
CA ASP A 288 12.46 -11.22 -19.40
C ASP A 288 11.30 -10.33 -18.89
N GLU A 289 10.17 -10.32 -19.61
CA GLU A 289 8.98 -9.62 -19.15
C GLU A 289 8.46 -10.19 -17.84
N MET A 290 8.51 -11.53 -17.67
CA MET A 290 8.08 -12.19 -16.44
C MET A 290 8.98 -11.84 -15.25
N VAL A 291 10.30 -11.77 -15.45
CA VAL A 291 11.26 -11.31 -14.42
C VAL A 291 10.90 -9.89 -13.95
N ASP A 292 10.54 -9.00 -14.87
CA ASP A 292 10.09 -7.64 -14.53
C ASP A 292 8.81 -7.65 -13.69
N GLN A 293 7.84 -8.53 -14.00
CA GLN A 293 6.59 -8.62 -13.25
C GLN A 293 6.81 -9.28 -11.87
N VAL A 294 7.62 -10.32 -11.78
CA VAL A 294 7.94 -10.98 -10.51
C VAL A 294 8.65 -10.01 -9.57
N ALA A 295 9.62 -9.22 -10.07
CA ALA A 295 10.31 -8.22 -9.28
C ALA A 295 9.36 -7.20 -8.64
N ILE A 296 8.34 -6.73 -9.38
CA ILE A 296 7.35 -5.79 -8.82
C ILE A 296 6.38 -6.49 -7.86
N PHE A 297 5.99 -7.75 -8.10
CA PHE A 297 5.10 -8.46 -7.18
C PHE A 297 5.76 -8.68 -5.82
N PHE A 298 7.06 -9.03 -5.79
CA PHE A 298 7.81 -9.10 -4.54
C PHE A 298 7.88 -7.74 -3.84
N LEU A 299 8.28 -6.68 -4.55
CA LEU A 299 8.41 -5.37 -3.94
C LEU A 299 7.05 -4.85 -3.43
N ALA A 300 6.01 -4.95 -4.27
CA ALA A 300 4.69 -4.39 -3.97
C ALA A 300 3.93 -5.21 -2.91
N GLY A 301 3.98 -6.53 -2.97
CA GLY A 301 3.27 -7.40 -2.03
C GLY A 301 3.94 -7.42 -0.65
N HIS A 302 5.25 -7.61 -0.61
CA HIS A 302 6.00 -7.71 0.65
C HIS A 302 5.95 -6.39 1.46
N GLU A 303 6.40 -5.27 0.88
CA GLU A 303 6.64 -4.05 1.66
C GLU A 303 5.34 -3.36 2.10
N THR A 304 4.30 -3.40 1.27
CA THR A 304 3.04 -2.74 1.59
C THR A 304 2.23 -3.51 2.61
N SER A 305 2.15 -4.84 2.50
CA SER A 305 1.49 -5.70 3.47
C SER A 305 2.18 -5.67 4.83
N ALA A 306 3.52 -5.72 4.85
CA ALA A 306 4.30 -5.59 6.08
C ALA A 306 4.02 -4.28 6.82
N SER A 307 4.03 -3.16 6.10
CA SER A 307 3.70 -1.85 6.65
C SER A 307 2.27 -1.81 7.21
N ALA A 308 1.29 -2.28 6.43
CA ALA A 308 -0.12 -2.29 6.84
C ALA A 308 -0.34 -3.13 8.11
N LEU A 309 0.23 -4.33 8.16
CA LEU A 309 0.11 -5.24 9.30
C LEU A 309 0.77 -4.67 10.55
N ALA A 310 2.00 -4.16 10.44
CA ALA A 310 2.74 -3.61 11.58
C ALA A 310 2.02 -2.41 12.21
N TRP A 311 1.52 -1.47 11.40
CA TRP A 311 0.77 -0.33 11.89
C TRP A 311 -0.61 -0.72 12.43
N ALA A 312 -1.29 -1.72 11.85
CA ALA A 312 -2.55 -2.23 12.38
C ALA A 312 -2.37 -2.86 13.76
N LEU A 313 -1.33 -3.67 13.95
CA LEU A 313 -0.99 -4.26 15.25
C LEU A 313 -0.63 -3.18 16.28
N TYR A 314 0.11 -2.13 15.90
CA TYR A 314 0.40 -1.01 16.80
C TYR A 314 -0.88 -0.27 17.24
N LEU A 315 -1.78 0.03 16.31
CA LEU A 315 -3.05 0.68 16.63
C LEU A 315 -3.89 -0.16 17.58
N LEU A 316 -3.93 -1.47 17.38
CA LEU A 316 -4.66 -2.40 18.25
C LEU A 316 -3.98 -2.57 19.61
N ALA A 317 -2.66 -2.51 19.69
CA ALA A 317 -1.95 -2.48 20.95
C ALA A 317 -2.32 -1.26 21.82
N CYS A 318 -2.63 -0.13 21.17
CA CYS A 318 -3.10 1.10 21.81
C CYS A 318 -4.62 1.15 22.03
N ALA A 319 -5.38 0.17 21.55
CA ALA A 319 -6.84 0.12 21.61
C ALA A 319 -7.34 -1.27 22.09
N PRO A 320 -7.19 -1.58 23.40
CA PRO A 320 -7.49 -2.91 23.95
C PRO A 320 -8.89 -3.43 23.64
N ASP A 321 -9.90 -2.56 23.69
CA ASP A 321 -11.30 -2.96 23.43
C ASP A 321 -11.49 -3.47 21.99
N TRP A 322 -10.88 -2.79 21.01
CA TRP A 322 -10.89 -3.23 19.61
C TRP A 322 -10.07 -4.49 19.40
N GLN A 323 -8.96 -4.62 20.13
CA GLN A 323 -8.13 -5.82 20.09
C GLN A 323 -8.88 -7.04 20.62
N ASP A 324 -9.62 -6.89 21.72
CA ASP A 324 -10.41 -7.97 22.31
C ASP A 324 -11.61 -8.33 21.42
N ALA A 325 -12.26 -7.34 20.79
CA ALA A 325 -13.33 -7.59 19.84
C ALA A 325 -12.87 -8.38 18.59
N VAL A 326 -11.68 -8.08 18.06
CA VAL A 326 -11.08 -8.86 16.95
C VAL A 326 -10.74 -10.29 17.41
N ALA A 327 -10.21 -10.46 18.61
CA ALA A 327 -9.88 -11.78 19.14
C ALA A 327 -11.13 -12.65 19.32
N GLU A 328 -12.22 -12.07 19.82
CA GLU A 328 -13.49 -12.76 20.00
C GLU A 328 -14.13 -13.15 18.66
N GLU A 329 -14.16 -12.22 17.69
CA GLU A 329 -14.63 -12.51 16.33
C GLU A 329 -13.83 -13.66 15.70
N ALA A 330 -12.49 -13.67 15.89
CA ALA A 330 -11.61 -14.69 15.36
C ALA A 330 -11.77 -16.07 16.03
N ARG A 331 -12.16 -16.12 17.33
CA ARG A 331 -12.48 -17.39 18.01
C ARG A 331 -13.77 -18.01 17.51
N GLY A 332 -14.75 -17.20 17.15
CA GLY A 332 -16.05 -17.64 16.63
C GLY A 332 -16.03 -18.08 15.16
N ALA A 333 -14.88 -18.05 14.47
CA ALA A 333 -14.76 -18.33 13.05
C ALA A 333 -13.78 -19.49 12.76
N ASP A 334 -14.14 -20.34 11.80
CA ASP A 334 -13.21 -21.33 11.26
C ASP A 334 -12.29 -20.66 10.22
N LEU A 335 -11.15 -20.19 10.70
CA LEU A 335 -10.17 -19.45 9.88
C LEU A 335 -9.45 -20.33 8.85
N SER A 336 -9.61 -21.66 8.86
CA SER A 336 -9.06 -22.53 7.82
C SER A 336 -9.83 -22.40 6.49
N GLU A 337 -11.08 -21.94 6.57
CA GLU A 337 -11.99 -21.84 5.44
C GLU A 337 -12.09 -20.40 4.91
N PHE A 338 -11.99 -20.21 3.59
CA PHE A 338 -12.15 -18.89 2.96
C PHE A 338 -13.50 -18.22 3.28
N ALA A 339 -14.54 -19.03 3.52
CA ALA A 339 -15.87 -18.53 3.86
C ALA A 339 -15.88 -17.68 5.15
N ALA A 340 -14.97 -17.95 6.10
CA ALA A 340 -14.83 -17.20 7.34
C ALA A 340 -14.55 -15.70 7.10
N MET A 341 -13.91 -15.34 5.97
CA MET A 341 -13.62 -13.96 5.63
C MET A 341 -14.86 -13.05 5.56
N SER A 342 -16.03 -13.62 5.31
CA SER A 342 -17.31 -12.90 5.27
C SER A 342 -17.81 -12.50 6.67
N SER A 343 -17.47 -13.27 7.69
CA SER A 343 -17.87 -13.04 9.10
C SER A 343 -16.92 -12.10 9.84
N LEU A 344 -15.65 -11.99 9.41
CA LEU A 344 -14.61 -11.15 10.02
C LEU A 344 -14.82 -9.65 9.73
N ARG A 345 -15.94 -9.10 10.21
CA ARG A 345 -16.34 -7.70 9.93
C ARG A 345 -15.55 -6.69 10.76
N ILE A 346 -15.35 -6.98 12.04
CA ILE A 346 -14.59 -6.12 12.96
C ILE A 346 -13.13 -6.08 12.51
N SER A 347 -12.52 -7.24 12.27
CA SER A 347 -11.15 -7.37 11.78
C SER A 347 -10.94 -6.59 10.47
N ARG A 348 -11.91 -6.68 9.55
CA ARG A 348 -11.89 -5.93 8.29
C ARG A 348 -11.98 -4.42 8.51
N ASP A 349 -12.87 -3.94 9.37
CA ASP A 349 -13.04 -2.51 9.61
C ASP A 349 -11.84 -1.93 10.38
N VAL A 350 -11.22 -2.70 11.29
CA VAL A 350 -9.93 -2.38 11.92
C VAL A 350 -8.83 -2.24 10.86
N PHE A 351 -8.69 -3.22 9.96
CA PHE A 351 -7.64 -3.16 8.93
C PHE A 351 -7.85 -1.99 7.95
N ARG A 352 -9.11 -1.70 7.58
CA ARG A 352 -9.45 -0.52 6.78
C ARG A 352 -9.09 0.78 7.48
N GLU A 353 -9.31 0.87 8.78
CA GLU A 353 -8.96 2.05 9.57
C GLU A 353 -7.44 2.22 9.70
N ALA A 354 -6.72 1.12 9.84
CA ALA A 354 -5.26 1.15 9.79
C ALA A 354 -4.75 1.65 8.43
N LEU A 355 -5.30 1.17 7.32
CA LEU A 355 -4.98 1.64 5.96
C LEU A 355 -5.38 3.11 5.73
N ARG A 356 -6.40 3.62 6.43
CA ARG A 356 -6.75 5.05 6.40
C ARG A 356 -5.67 5.89 7.08
N LEU A 357 -5.30 5.52 8.29
CA LEU A 357 -4.33 6.28 9.09
C LEU A 357 -2.90 6.10 8.60
N TYR A 358 -2.52 4.90 8.22
CA TYR A 358 -1.18 4.56 7.75
C TYR A 358 -1.24 3.87 6.38
N PRO A 359 -1.67 4.60 5.32
CA PRO A 359 -1.66 4.03 3.97
C PRO A 359 -0.21 3.69 3.59
N PRO A 360 0.10 2.42 3.26
CA PRO A 360 1.47 2.02 2.95
C PRO A 360 2.11 2.88 1.87
N VAL A 361 1.36 3.23 0.82
CA VAL A 361 1.78 4.20 -0.21
C VAL A 361 1.17 5.57 0.10
N PRO A 362 1.91 6.47 0.79
CA PRO A 362 1.34 7.74 1.27
C PRO A 362 1.10 8.76 0.17
N MET A 363 1.81 8.64 -0.95
CA MET A 363 1.71 9.54 -2.10
C MET A 363 1.94 8.79 -3.40
N MET A 364 1.19 9.15 -4.42
CA MET A 364 1.39 8.69 -5.80
C MET A 364 1.49 9.89 -6.73
N VAL A 365 2.26 9.76 -7.81
CA VAL A 365 2.52 10.85 -8.73
C VAL A 365 2.05 10.49 -10.13
N ARG A 366 1.38 11.46 -10.76
CA ARG A 366 1.01 11.44 -12.18
C ARG A 366 1.67 12.62 -12.88
N GLU A 367 1.77 12.57 -14.18
CA GLU A 367 2.27 13.69 -14.98
C GLU A 367 1.18 14.17 -15.94
N ALA A 368 0.99 15.48 -16.06
CA ALA A 368 0.06 16.03 -17.02
C ALA A 368 0.65 15.92 -18.44
N ALA A 369 0.10 15.05 -19.30
CA ALA A 369 0.56 14.88 -20.68
C ALA A 369 0.20 16.09 -21.55
N GLU A 370 -0.82 16.85 -21.14
CA GLU A 370 -1.34 18.03 -21.82
C GLU A 370 -1.64 19.14 -20.81
N PRO A 371 -1.74 20.40 -21.24
CA PRO A 371 -2.19 21.50 -20.37
C PRO A 371 -3.62 21.26 -19.88
N ARG A 372 -3.87 21.52 -18.60
CA ARG A 372 -5.20 21.40 -17.97
C ARG A 372 -5.46 22.59 -17.06
N THR A 373 -6.70 22.70 -16.59
CA THR A 373 -7.08 23.67 -15.56
C THR A 373 -7.67 22.92 -14.38
N PHE A 374 -7.08 23.10 -13.20
CA PHE A 374 -7.60 22.61 -11.92
C PHE A 374 -8.05 23.81 -11.09
N ARG A 375 -9.35 23.85 -10.76
CA ARG A 375 -9.95 25.05 -10.16
C ARG A 375 -9.65 26.26 -11.07
N ASN A 376 -9.01 27.30 -10.55
CA ASN A 376 -8.62 28.49 -11.31
C ASN A 376 -7.11 28.52 -11.61
N ARG A 377 -6.44 27.37 -11.65
CA ARG A 377 -4.99 27.27 -11.87
C ARG A 377 -4.67 26.53 -13.16
N LYS A 378 -3.81 27.12 -13.99
CA LYS A 378 -3.26 26.45 -15.17
C LYS A 378 -2.23 25.40 -14.74
N VAL A 379 -2.45 24.17 -15.13
CA VAL A 379 -1.56 23.01 -14.97
C VAL A 379 -0.87 22.80 -16.31
N PRO A 380 0.41 23.15 -16.46
CA PRO A 380 1.11 23.00 -17.74
C PRO A 380 1.42 21.53 -18.01
N LYS A 381 1.68 21.19 -19.28
CA LYS A 381 2.26 19.90 -19.68
C LYS A 381 3.55 19.63 -18.90
N GLY A 382 3.72 18.38 -18.43
CA GLY A 382 4.84 17.93 -17.63
C GLY A 382 4.75 18.31 -16.14
N ALA A 383 3.65 18.96 -15.70
CA ALA A 383 3.42 19.19 -14.28
C ALA A 383 3.19 17.86 -13.54
N GLN A 384 3.73 17.79 -12.32
CA GLN A 384 3.54 16.61 -11.47
C GLN A 384 2.26 16.78 -10.64
N ILE A 385 1.36 15.82 -10.74
CA ILE A 385 0.13 15.76 -9.95
C ILE A 385 0.33 14.74 -8.83
N VAL A 386 0.42 15.25 -7.62
CA VAL A 386 0.60 14.44 -6.41
C VAL A 386 -0.76 14.17 -5.80
N LEU A 387 -1.11 12.90 -5.71
CA LEU A 387 -2.29 12.39 -5.02
C LEU A 387 -1.80 11.76 -3.72
N SER A 388 -2.30 12.24 -2.60
CA SER A 388 -1.79 11.81 -1.29
C SER A 388 -2.86 11.14 -0.45
N PRO A 389 -2.94 9.79 -0.46
CA PRO A 389 -3.77 9.06 0.51
C PRO A 389 -3.54 9.54 1.94
N TRP A 390 -2.28 9.79 2.35
CA TRP A 390 -1.95 10.28 3.69
C TRP A 390 -2.71 11.54 4.10
N HIS A 391 -2.77 12.56 3.23
CA HIS A 391 -3.48 13.82 3.52
C HIS A 391 -4.98 13.73 3.25
N LEU A 392 -5.38 13.01 2.22
CA LEU A 392 -6.77 12.82 1.85
C LEU A 392 -7.53 12.03 2.93
N HIS A 393 -6.94 10.96 3.44
CA HIS A 393 -7.55 10.14 4.48
C HIS A 393 -7.59 10.82 5.87
N ARG A 394 -6.89 11.94 6.02
CA ARG A 394 -6.89 12.81 7.20
C ARG A 394 -7.41 14.20 6.90
N HIS A 395 -8.15 14.38 5.80
CA HIS A 395 -8.58 15.72 5.39
C HIS A 395 -9.67 16.24 6.33
N GLU A 396 -9.37 17.31 7.06
CA GLU A 396 -10.19 17.90 8.12
C GLU A 396 -11.60 18.34 7.68
N ARG A 397 -11.81 18.58 6.37
CA ARG A 397 -13.12 18.94 5.81
C ARG A 397 -13.93 17.76 5.29
N LEU A 398 -13.39 16.57 5.34
CA LEU A 398 -14.05 15.36 4.84
C LEU A 398 -14.37 14.38 5.97
N TRP A 399 -13.39 14.12 6.83
CA TRP A 399 -13.49 13.11 7.87
C TRP A 399 -13.84 13.72 9.22
N SER A 400 -14.84 13.19 9.90
CA SER A 400 -15.04 13.43 11.33
C SER A 400 -13.93 12.76 12.12
N ASP A 401 -13.30 13.49 13.04
CA ASP A 401 -12.14 13.02 13.80
C ASP A 401 -11.05 12.38 12.88
N PRO A 402 -10.41 13.17 12.03
CA PRO A 402 -9.52 12.64 10.97
C PRO A 402 -8.27 11.95 11.51
N ASP A 403 -7.80 12.29 12.69
CA ASP A 403 -6.60 11.72 13.28
C ASP A 403 -6.89 10.58 14.28
N GLY A 404 -8.13 10.41 14.73
CA GLY A 404 -8.53 9.35 15.67
C GLY A 404 -8.59 7.97 15.02
N PHE A 405 -8.19 6.92 15.77
CA PHE A 405 -8.40 5.53 15.40
C PHE A 405 -9.79 5.09 15.86
N ASP A 406 -10.69 4.89 14.92
CA ASP A 406 -12.06 4.46 15.17
C ASP A 406 -12.56 3.53 14.06
N PRO A 407 -12.41 2.21 14.21
CA PRO A 407 -12.98 1.24 13.27
C PRO A 407 -14.51 1.32 13.10
N GLY A 408 -15.22 1.85 14.12
CA GLY A 408 -16.67 2.05 14.05
C GLY A 408 -17.12 3.11 13.04
N ARG A 409 -16.20 3.99 12.62
CA ARG A 409 -16.51 5.04 11.62
C ARG A 409 -17.06 4.50 10.32
N TRP A 410 -16.69 3.30 9.91
CA TRP A 410 -17.14 2.69 8.65
C TRP A 410 -18.65 2.39 8.63
N GLN A 411 -19.30 2.40 9.80
CA GLN A 411 -20.74 2.23 9.94
C GLN A 411 -21.48 3.56 9.95
N THR A 412 -20.79 4.70 10.15
CA THR A 412 -21.38 6.04 10.17
C THR A 412 -21.66 6.57 8.76
N GLU A 413 -22.58 7.52 8.62
CA GLU A 413 -22.88 8.15 7.32
C GLU A 413 -21.66 8.92 6.78
N ASN A 414 -20.89 9.61 7.65
CA ASN A 414 -19.65 10.27 7.25
C ASN A 414 -18.63 9.25 6.73
N GLY A 415 -18.40 8.16 7.44
CA GLY A 415 -17.47 7.10 7.03
C GLY A 415 -17.86 6.45 5.70
N LYS A 416 -19.15 6.14 5.49
CA LYS A 416 -19.67 5.60 4.22
C LYS A 416 -19.52 6.60 3.06
N SER A 417 -19.75 7.88 3.29
CA SER A 417 -19.54 8.94 2.30
C SER A 417 -18.07 9.06 1.94
N CYS A 418 -17.18 9.14 2.92
CA CYS A 418 -15.74 9.23 2.73
C CYS A 418 -15.14 7.96 2.08
N GLN A 419 -15.69 6.78 2.37
CA GLN A 419 -15.27 5.53 1.71
C GLN A 419 -15.43 5.63 0.19
N ARG A 420 -16.49 6.26 -0.31
CA ARG A 420 -16.75 6.41 -1.75
C ARG A 420 -15.90 7.48 -2.43
N SER A 421 -15.55 8.55 -1.70
CA SER A 421 -14.99 9.77 -2.30
C SER A 421 -13.57 10.12 -1.85
N ALA A 422 -13.14 9.64 -0.68
CA ALA A 422 -11.91 10.10 -0.02
C ALA A 422 -11.07 8.96 0.59
N TYR A 423 -11.41 7.70 0.34
CA TYR A 423 -10.67 6.53 0.80
C TYR A 423 -10.11 5.77 -0.40
N MET A 424 -8.78 5.83 -0.57
CA MET A 424 -8.12 5.22 -1.72
C MET A 424 -6.75 4.60 -1.40
N PRO A 425 -6.65 3.70 -0.42
CA PRO A 425 -5.36 3.09 -0.05
C PRO A 425 -4.77 2.25 -1.19
N PHE A 426 -5.62 1.79 -2.12
CA PHE A 426 -5.27 0.99 -3.29
C PHE A 426 -5.33 1.78 -4.60
N SER A 427 -5.32 3.13 -4.56
CA SER A 427 -5.59 3.97 -5.73
C SER A 427 -7.04 3.83 -6.23
N ALA A 428 -7.32 4.26 -7.47
CA ALA A 428 -8.63 4.15 -8.11
C ALA A 428 -8.52 4.14 -9.64
N GLY A 429 -9.63 3.83 -10.32
CA GLY A 429 -9.73 3.82 -11.78
C GLY A 429 -8.96 2.68 -12.44
N PRO A 430 -8.60 2.80 -13.72
CA PRO A 430 -7.94 1.73 -14.48
C PRO A 430 -6.61 1.27 -13.87
N ARG A 431 -5.96 2.12 -13.05
CA ARG A 431 -4.68 1.83 -12.40
C ARG A 431 -4.83 1.49 -10.91
N VAL A 432 -5.99 1.00 -10.51
CA VAL A 432 -6.23 0.43 -9.17
C VAL A 432 -5.27 -0.74 -8.92
N CYS A 433 -4.92 -0.96 -7.66
CA CYS A 433 -4.06 -2.08 -7.26
C CYS A 433 -4.71 -3.42 -7.66
N THR A 434 -3.98 -4.25 -8.40
CA THR A 434 -4.43 -5.60 -8.77
C THR A 434 -4.60 -6.50 -7.55
N GLY A 435 -3.70 -6.37 -6.57
CA GLY A 435 -3.70 -7.16 -5.34
C GLY A 435 -4.57 -6.59 -4.21
N ALA A 436 -5.50 -5.64 -4.47
CA ALA A 436 -6.30 -5.02 -3.41
C ALA A 436 -7.13 -6.03 -2.60
N GLY A 437 -7.82 -6.94 -3.28
CA GLY A 437 -8.58 -8.02 -2.64
C GLY A 437 -7.68 -8.97 -1.85
N PHE A 438 -6.52 -9.30 -2.44
CA PHE A 438 -5.50 -10.15 -1.84
C PHE A 438 -4.97 -9.56 -0.53
N ALA A 439 -4.54 -8.29 -0.54
CA ALA A 439 -4.04 -7.58 0.64
C ALA A 439 -5.09 -7.45 1.76
N MET A 440 -6.37 -7.32 1.39
CA MET A 440 -7.46 -7.30 2.38
C MET A 440 -7.66 -8.66 3.05
N VAL A 441 -7.60 -9.76 2.28
CA VAL A 441 -7.71 -11.12 2.86
C VAL A 441 -6.49 -11.43 3.72
N GLU A 442 -5.29 -11.19 3.21
CA GLU A 442 -4.03 -11.37 3.94
C GLU A 442 -4.03 -10.61 5.27
N GLY A 443 -4.27 -9.29 5.22
CA GLY A 443 -4.22 -8.45 6.41
C GLY A 443 -5.27 -8.80 7.45
N VAL A 444 -6.51 -9.08 7.03
CA VAL A 444 -7.59 -9.46 7.95
C VAL A 444 -7.31 -10.83 8.58
N LEU A 445 -6.88 -11.82 7.80
CA LEU A 445 -6.57 -13.16 8.32
C LEU A 445 -5.39 -13.10 9.30
N MET A 446 -4.29 -12.41 8.94
CA MET A 446 -3.12 -12.25 9.81
C MET A 446 -3.48 -11.60 11.15
N LEU A 447 -4.24 -10.50 11.13
CA LEU A 447 -4.71 -9.85 12.37
C LEU A 447 -5.54 -10.81 13.22
N SER A 448 -6.51 -11.51 12.62
CA SER A 448 -7.40 -12.43 13.31
C SER A 448 -6.63 -13.58 13.96
N MET A 449 -5.70 -14.21 13.23
CA MET A 449 -4.93 -15.34 13.74
C MET A 449 -3.93 -14.91 14.82
N ILE A 450 -3.25 -13.78 14.68
CA ILE A 450 -2.33 -13.25 15.68
C ILE A 450 -3.11 -12.90 16.98
N LEU A 451 -4.20 -12.14 16.87
CA LEU A 451 -4.94 -11.68 18.04
C LEU A 451 -5.78 -12.74 18.71
N ARG A 452 -6.16 -13.81 18.00
CA ARG A 452 -6.74 -15.00 18.63
C ARG A 452 -5.79 -15.66 19.61
N GLN A 453 -4.46 -15.63 19.33
CA GLN A 453 -3.42 -16.28 20.14
C GLN A 453 -2.75 -15.34 21.16
N PHE A 454 -2.62 -14.05 20.80
CA PHE A 454 -1.85 -13.10 21.59
C PHE A 454 -2.66 -11.87 21.99
N ARG A 455 -2.39 -11.39 23.20
CA ARG A 455 -2.65 -10.02 23.62
C ARG A 455 -1.38 -9.22 23.36
N ILE A 456 -1.54 -8.05 22.72
CA ILE A 456 -0.42 -7.17 22.40
C ILE A 456 -0.56 -5.84 23.15
N SER A 457 0.56 -5.27 23.59
CA SER A 457 0.59 -3.96 24.23
C SER A 457 1.78 -3.13 23.78
N PRO A 458 1.68 -1.79 23.79
CA PRO A 458 2.81 -0.93 23.44
C PRO A 458 3.89 -0.99 24.52
N VAL A 459 5.16 -0.87 24.12
CA VAL A 459 6.29 -0.83 25.04
C VAL A 459 6.45 0.60 25.57
N PRO A 460 6.45 0.84 26.88
CA PRO A 460 6.65 2.17 27.45
C PRO A 460 7.92 2.84 26.93
N GLY A 461 7.82 4.12 26.55
CA GLY A 461 8.94 4.90 26.02
C GLY A 461 9.35 4.58 24.57
N LYS A 462 8.71 3.61 23.90
CA LYS A 462 9.00 3.24 22.49
C LYS A 462 7.84 3.62 21.56
N THR A 463 7.44 4.88 21.53
CA THR A 463 6.44 5.35 20.57
C THR A 463 7.05 5.37 19.16
N PRO A 464 6.44 4.70 18.18
CA PRO A 464 6.95 4.69 16.82
C PRO A 464 6.80 6.05 16.16
N VAL A 465 7.78 6.45 15.34
CA VAL A 465 7.77 7.71 14.61
C VAL A 465 7.54 7.42 13.12
N PRO A 466 6.34 7.70 12.58
CA PRO A 466 6.05 7.42 11.18
C PRO A 466 6.96 8.21 10.26
N ALA A 467 7.50 7.53 9.26
CA ALA A 467 8.29 8.11 8.19
C ALA A 467 7.96 7.44 6.86
N ALA A 468 7.99 8.19 5.79
CA ALA A 468 7.76 7.64 4.47
C ALA A 468 8.97 7.81 3.56
N HIS A 469 9.33 6.68 2.98
CA HIS A 469 10.23 6.59 1.83
C HIS A 469 9.42 6.16 0.61
N LEU A 470 9.44 4.88 0.27
CA LEU A 470 8.52 4.29 -0.70
C LEU A 470 7.20 3.95 0.00
N THR A 471 7.29 3.38 1.19
CA THR A 471 6.17 3.03 2.07
C THR A 471 6.28 3.77 3.41
N VAL A 472 5.20 3.76 4.18
CA VAL A 472 5.16 4.32 5.55
C VAL A 472 5.72 3.29 6.52
N ARG A 473 6.84 3.61 7.14
CA ARG A 473 7.52 2.79 8.17
C ARG A 473 7.75 3.59 9.44
N SER A 474 8.25 2.95 10.47
CA SER A 474 8.72 3.63 11.67
C SER A 474 10.23 3.92 11.58
N LYS A 475 10.67 5.14 11.97
CA LYS A 475 12.10 5.49 12.07
C LYS A 475 12.85 4.72 13.15
N ASN A 476 12.14 4.34 14.21
CA ASN A 476 12.69 3.74 15.42
C ASN A 476 12.11 2.35 15.71
N GLY A 477 11.50 1.72 14.71
CA GLY A 477 10.83 0.42 14.82
C GLY A 477 9.47 0.51 15.52
N ILE A 478 8.68 -0.53 15.40
CA ILE A 478 7.42 -0.72 16.12
C ILE A 478 7.62 -1.86 17.11
N TRP A 479 7.72 -1.51 18.39
CA TRP A 479 8.02 -2.46 19.46
C TRP A 479 6.77 -2.77 20.25
N LEU A 480 6.40 -4.05 20.33
CA LEU A 480 5.23 -4.53 21.06
C LEU A 480 5.62 -5.63 22.04
N GLN A 481 4.91 -5.68 23.16
CA GLN A 481 4.95 -6.79 24.09
C GLN A 481 3.83 -7.77 23.69
N LEU A 482 4.17 -9.04 23.53
CA LEU A 482 3.24 -10.11 23.22
C LEU A 482 3.03 -10.99 24.47
N THR A 483 1.77 -11.25 24.81
CA THR A 483 1.39 -12.19 25.88
C THR A 483 0.40 -13.19 25.30
N ARG A 484 0.60 -14.48 25.52
CA ARG A 484 -0.39 -15.48 25.09
C ARG A 484 -1.73 -15.23 25.77
N ARG A 485 -2.80 -15.35 25.00
CA ARG A 485 -4.16 -15.36 25.58
C ARG A 485 -4.41 -16.71 26.20
N GLU A 486 -5.15 -16.72 27.30
CA GLU A 486 -5.70 -17.94 27.85
C GLU A 486 -6.74 -18.53 26.87
N PRO A 487 -6.84 -19.84 26.78
CA PRO A 487 -7.76 -20.54 25.89
C PRO A 487 -9.21 -20.11 26.04
#